data_46351622289db392e0dc513b76c9d9b4
#
_entry.id   46351622289db392e0dc513b76c9d9b4
#
_cell.length_a   1.000
_cell.length_b   1.000
_cell.length_c   1.000
_cell.angle_alpha   90.00
_cell.angle_beta   90.00
_cell.angle_gamma   90.00
#
_symmetry.space_group_name_H-M   'P 1'
#
loop_
_entity.id
_entity.type
_entity.pdbx_description
1 polymer ?
#
loop_
_entity_poly.entity_id
_entity_poly.type
_entity_poly.pdbx_seq_one_letter_code
_entity_poly.pdbx_strand_id
1 'polypeptide(L)'
;MNKTSARNRSAAAWLVELAKGRYGEYTLSVLTALLGVACSLVPYFIIIQLINALVNGTAELSRCLTLCAWMAGFWVLRYALHSVSTSLSHHATFHVLANTRTRLLDKLATLPLGTVLDRSSGSYKNIIVERVDSIETTLAHLLPEMTANIVGALAVLVLLFLEDWRMGLSMLIVLPLGILCFMSLFSGYHEKFQRTVTATKALNDTAVEYISGIEVIKAFGQSKTSYAKFVSAAKEGADCFIDWMRGSLFGQVAGMAILPSTLLGILPVGCLLYMHGTLSAETFLTVIVLSFGVMQPLITAFSYTDDIAQVKTIVGEVAEVLSGEDMQRPTTAETLPTDNSIALKNVRFAYHDKEVLHGINLHIAPGTVNALVGPSGSGKSTIARLIASLWDVKDGAIELGGVDIRTLPLAECTKRIAYVSQDNYLFDLSVMDNIRMGRKGATDAEVIAAAKKCGCHEFILRLENGYQTVCGASGGHLSGGERQRISIARAMLKDAPIVILDEATSYTDPENEAVIQSALAKLVQGKTLLVIAHRLSTIADADQIIVVNHGNIEATGTQAELLASCPLYQTMWEAHISVKDDGEVA
;
A
#
# COMPACT_ATOMS: atom_id res chain seq x y z
N MET A 1 14.36 13.71 -14.27
CA MET A 1 15.00 12.39 -14.04
C MET A 1 14.35 11.38 -14.99
N ASN A 2 15.13 10.66 -15.81
CA ASN A 2 14.60 9.81 -16.89
C ASN A 2 13.67 8.71 -16.36
N LYS A 3 12.38 8.74 -16.73
CA LYS A 3 11.27 7.93 -16.22
C LYS A 3 11.41 6.42 -16.49
N THR A 4 12.06 6.03 -17.56
CA THR A 4 12.34 4.61 -17.90
C THR A 4 13.34 3.93 -16.96
N SER A 5 14.12 4.69 -16.19
CA SER A 5 15.11 4.13 -15.25
C SER A 5 14.50 3.70 -13.90
N ALA A 6 13.33 4.22 -13.51
CA ALA A 6 12.73 3.92 -12.21
C ALA A 6 12.11 2.51 -12.17
N ARG A 7 11.52 2.06 -13.27
CA ARG A 7 10.85 0.76 -13.39
C ARG A 7 11.82 -0.44 -13.41
N ASN A 8 13.10 -0.19 -13.76
CA ASN A 8 14.15 -1.23 -13.86
C ASN A 8 15.16 -1.23 -12.70
N ARG A 9 14.90 -0.49 -11.61
CA ARG A 9 15.80 -0.47 -10.46
C ARG A 9 15.70 -1.75 -9.65
N SER A 10 16.85 -2.25 -9.16
CA SER A 10 16.88 -3.37 -8.23
C SER A 10 16.25 -2.98 -6.88
N ALA A 11 15.74 -3.96 -6.13
CA ALA A 11 15.19 -3.74 -4.79
C ALA A 11 16.21 -3.05 -3.85
N ALA A 12 17.49 -3.42 -3.96
CA ALA A 12 18.56 -2.77 -3.21
C ALA A 12 18.72 -1.28 -3.55
N ALA A 13 18.60 -0.91 -4.83
CA ALA A 13 18.67 0.50 -5.23
C ALA A 13 17.47 1.31 -4.70
N TRP A 14 16.29 0.71 -4.61
CA TRP A 14 15.12 1.30 -3.99
C TRP A 14 15.28 1.48 -2.49
N LEU A 15 15.81 0.46 -1.77
CA LEU A 15 16.10 0.58 -0.34
C LEU A 15 17.07 1.72 -0.05
N VAL A 16 18.15 1.83 -0.84
CA VAL A 16 19.10 2.93 -0.72
C VAL A 16 18.41 4.28 -0.96
N GLU A 17 17.54 4.39 -1.96
CA GLU A 17 16.80 5.64 -2.20
C GLU A 17 15.83 5.97 -1.05
N LEU A 18 15.10 4.99 -0.53
CA LEU A 18 14.17 5.19 0.59
C LEU A 18 14.91 5.64 1.86
N ALA A 19 16.11 5.09 2.11
CA ALA A 19 16.96 5.44 3.24
C ALA A 19 17.69 6.78 3.07
N LYS A 20 17.51 7.48 1.95
CA LYS A 20 18.15 8.77 1.68
C LYS A 20 17.85 9.80 2.79
N GLY A 21 18.92 10.43 3.28
CA GLY A 21 18.88 11.40 4.37
C GLY A 21 19.16 10.80 5.75
N ARG A 22 19.24 9.46 5.87
CA ARG A 22 19.53 8.75 7.14
C ARG A 22 20.78 7.86 7.08
N TYR A 23 21.59 7.96 6.03
CA TYR A 23 22.79 7.14 5.88
C TYR A 23 23.78 7.28 7.05
N GLY A 24 23.89 8.50 7.63
CA GLY A 24 24.77 8.74 8.78
C GLY A 24 24.39 7.91 10.01
N GLU A 25 23.09 7.76 10.28
CA GLU A 25 22.60 6.97 11.41
C GLU A 25 22.85 5.47 11.19
N TYR A 26 22.61 4.97 9.97
CA TYR A 26 22.91 3.56 9.62
C TYR A 26 24.41 3.26 9.66
N THR A 27 25.25 4.17 9.13
CA THR A 27 26.71 3.97 9.20
C THR A 27 27.21 3.98 10.64
N LEU A 28 26.71 4.86 11.47
CA LEU A 28 27.07 4.90 12.89
C LEU A 28 26.57 3.65 13.64
N SER A 29 25.38 3.16 13.30
CA SER A 29 24.85 1.89 13.82
C SER A 29 25.78 0.71 13.48
N VAL A 30 26.19 0.58 12.22
CA VAL A 30 27.13 -0.47 11.78
C VAL A 30 28.48 -0.33 12.49
N LEU A 31 29.01 0.89 12.61
CA LEU A 31 30.29 1.12 13.30
C LEU A 31 30.22 0.74 14.78
N THR A 32 29.15 1.11 15.48
CA THR A 32 28.95 0.72 16.88
C THR A 32 28.74 -0.78 17.04
N ALA A 33 28.07 -1.44 16.08
CA ALA A 33 27.97 -2.91 16.04
C ALA A 33 29.34 -3.57 15.89
N LEU A 34 30.18 -3.08 14.97
CA LEU A 34 31.55 -3.59 14.76
C LEU A 34 32.45 -3.36 15.98
N LEU A 35 32.34 -2.22 16.68
CA LEU A 35 33.01 -2.02 17.96
C LEU A 35 32.54 -3.02 19.02
N GLY A 36 31.24 -3.35 19.02
CA GLY A 36 30.68 -4.41 19.86
C GLY A 36 31.28 -5.78 19.56
N VAL A 37 31.51 -6.10 18.27
CA VAL A 37 32.21 -7.31 17.84
C VAL A 37 33.63 -7.31 18.36
N ALA A 38 34.38 -6.21 18.23
CA ALA A 38 35.75 -6.13 18.78
C ALA A 38 35.74 -6.39 20.30
N CYS A 39 34.80 -5.80 21.03
CA CYS A 39 34.64 -6.08 22.46
C CYS A 39 34.30 -7.56 22.75
N SER A 40 33.57 -8.24 21.84
CA SER A 40 33.23 -9.65 22.01
C SER A 40 34.41 -10.63 21.82
N LEU A 41 35.48 -10.18 21.16
CA LEU A 41 36.68 -11.00 20.96
C LEU A 41 37.56 -11.01 22.24
N VAL A 42 37.54 -9.95 23.04
CA VAL A 42 38.38 -9.84 24.23
C VAL A 42 38.16 -10.97 25.26
N PRO A 43 36.92 -11.41 25.56
CA PRO A 43 36.69 -12.57 26.41
C PRO A 43 37.41 -13.84 25.98
N TYR A 44 37.51 -14.10 24.65
CA TYR A 44 38.25 -15.26 24.16
C TYR A 44 39.73 -15.21 24.56
N PHE A 45 40.38 -14.05 24.38
CA PHE A 45 41.78 -13.87 24.79
C PHE A 45 41.96 -14.01 26.32
N ILE A 46 41.00 -13.52 27.11
CA ILE A 46 41.02 -13.67 28.56
C ILE A 46 40.87 -15.14 28.94
N ILE A 47 39.95 -15.88 28.32
CA ILE A 47 39.76 -17.32 28.58
C ILE A 47 41.03 -18.10 28.22
N ILE A 48 41.68 -17.77 27.12
CA ILE A 48 42.94 -18.37 26.70
C ILE A 48 44.04 -18.11 27.77
N GLN A 49 44.16 -16.88 28.27
CA GLN A 49 45.13 -16.57 29.33
C GLN A 49 44.83 -17.33 30.61
N LEU A 50 43.56 -17.47 31.01
CA LEU A 50 43.17 -18.26 32.17
C LEU A 50 43.48 -19.74 32.01
N ILE A 51 43.19 -20.33 30.82
CA ILE A 51 43.53 -21.73 30.54
C ILE A 51 45.05 -21.95 30.62
N ASN A 52 45.81 -21.07 30.00
CA ASN A 52 47.29 -21.20 29.98
C ASN A 52 47.85 -21.06 31.39
N ALA A 53 47.34 -20.15 32.22
CA ALA A 53 47.76 -20.02 33.62
C ALA A 53 47.43 -21.27 34.45
N LEU A 54 46.26 -21.90 34.19
CA LEU A 54 45.86 -23.13 34.88
C LEU A 54 46.70 -24.33 34.44
N VAL A 55 46.93 -24.50 33.13
CA VAL A 55 47.73 -25.61 32.60
C VAL A 55 49.17 -25.54 33.06
N ASN A 56 49.74 -24.32 33.14
CA ASN A 56 51.13 -24.11 33.59
C ASN A 56 51.29 -24.02 35.10
N GLY A 57 50.21 -24.17 35.86
CA GLY A 57 50.25 -24.06 37.35
C GLY A 57 50.61 -22.68 37.87
N THR A 58 50.47 -21.63 37.08
CA THR A 58 50.81 -20.23 37.44
C THR A 58 49.59 -19.40 37.80
N ALA A 59 48.43 -20.06 38.01
CA ALA A 59 47.16 -19.38 38.30
C ALA A 59 47.13 -18.82 39.73
N GLU A 60 47.10 -17.50 39.88
CA GLU A 60 46.84 -16.78 41.13
C GLU A 60 45.40 -16.32 41.20
N LEU A 61 44.73 -16.53 42.34
CA LEU A 61 43.32 -16.18 42.51
C LEU A 61 43.04 -14.70 42.24
N SER A 62 43.89 -13.79 42.70
CA SER A 62 43.78 -12.35 42.51
C SER A 62 43.78 -11.97 41.03
N ARG A 63 44.70 -12.57 40.27
CA ARG A 63 44.80 -12.36 38.81
C ARG A 63 43.61 -12.95 38.07
N CYS A 64 43.16 -14.15 38.44
CA CYS A 64 41.96 -14.77 37.85
C CYS A 64 40.71 -13.92 38.07
N LEU A 65 40.51 -13.41 39.31
CA LEU A 65 39.37 -12.52 39.61
C LEU A 65 39.44 -11.22 38.81
N THR A 66 40.62 -10.63 38.64
CA THR A 66 40.82 -9.42 37.84
C THR A 66 40.48 -9.68 36.35
N LEU A 67 40.93 -10.79 35.79
CA LEU A 67 40.61 -11.17 34.42
C LEU A 67 39.11 -11.44 34.24
N CYS A 68 38.46 -12.11 35.17
CA CYS A 68 37.00 -12.28 35.18
C CYS A 68 36.25 -10.94 35.25
N ALA A 69 36.73 -9.98 36.05
CA ALA A 69 36.14 -8.64 36.10
C ALA A 69 36.27 -7.88 34.77
N TRP A 70 37.43 -7.96 34.11
CA TRP A 70 37.63 -7.42 32.77
C TRP A 70 36.68 -8.08 31.74
N MET A 71 36.56 -9.40 31.75
CA MET A 71 35.66 -10.15 30.89
C MET A 71 34.21 -9.68 31.07
N ALA A 72 33.74 -9.53 32.30
CA ALA A 72 32.43 -9.01 32.61
C ALA A 72 32.24 -7.56 32.09
N GLY A 73 33.26 -6.71 32.28
CA GLY A 73 33.27 -5.32 31.80
C GLY A 73 33.12 -5.25 30.27
N PHE A 74 33.87 -6.05 29.52
CA PHE A 74 33.76 -6.10 28.04
C PHE A 74 32.43 -6.68 27.58
N TRP A 75 31.82 -7.63 28.30
CA TRP A 75 30.48 -8.09 28.04
C TRP A 75 29.44 -6.98 28.21
N VAL A 76 29.51 -6.23 29.29
CA VAL A 76 28.62 -5.09 29.52
C VAL A 76 28.79 -4.03 28.43
N LEU A 77 30.05 -3.70 28.09
CA LEU A 77 30.35 -2.75 27.01
C LEU A 77 29.81 -3.22 25.66
N ARG A 78 29.96 -4.51 25.33
CA ARG A 78 29.38 -5.10 24.13
C ARG A 78 27.86 -4.89 24.05
N TYR A 79 27.15 -5.20 25.16
CA TYR A 79 25.69 -5.03 25.19
C TYR A 79 25.29 -3.56 25.11
N ALA A 80 26.02 -2.65 25.73
CA ALA A 80 25.78 -1.22 25.61
C ALA A 80 25.96 -0.73 24.15
N LEU A 81 27.04 -1.14 23.49
CA LEU A 81 27.31 -0.81 22.10
C LEU A 81 26.24 -1.40 21.17
N HIS A 82 25.82 -2.63 21.41
CA HIS A 82 24.72 -3.26 20.65
C HIS A 82 23.40 -2.49 20.83
N SER A 83 23.07 -2.09 22.07
CA SER A 83 21.87 -1.29 22.35
C SER A 83 21.90 0.06 21.63
N VAL A 84 23.06 0.75 21.62
CA VAL A 84 23.23 2.00 20.87
C VAL A 84 23.07 1.77 19.37
N SER A 85 23.70 0.72 18.83
CA SER A 85 23.60 0.34 17.42
C SER A 85 22.16 0.11 17.00
N THR A 86 21.42 -0.71 17.75
CA THR A 86 20.02 -1.02 17.49
C THR A 86 19.14 0.21 17.63
N SER A 87 19.35 1.05 18.66
CA SER A 87 18.59 2.30 18.81
C SER A 87 18.76 3.24 17.63
N LEU A 88 19.99 3.39 17.11
CA LEU A 88 20.27 4.23 15.94
C LEU A 88 19.59 3.68 14.67
N SER A 89 19.69 2.37 14.43
CA SER A 89 19.07 1.76 13.26
C SER A 89 17.54 1.84 13.29
N HIS A 90 16.91 1.59 14.44
CA HIS A 90 15.45 1.72 14.59
C HIS A 90 14.99 3.16 14.42
N HIS A 91 15.68 4.14 15.03
CA HIS A 91 15.35 5.56 14.88
C HIS A 91 15.38 5.97 13.39
N ALA A 92 16.45 5.62 12.68
CA ALA A 92 16.57 5.87 11.25
C ALA A 92 15.44 5.19 10.46
N THR A 93 15.15 3.93 10.76
CA THR A 93 14.15 3.11 10.05
C THR A 93 12.75 3.67 10.23
N PHE A 94 12.31 4.00 11.44
CA PHE A 94 10.97 4.57 11.65
C PHE A 94 10.77 5.89 10.89
N HIS A 95 11.80 6.72 10.77
CA HIS A 95 11.75 7.91 9.91
C HIS A 95 11.63 7.56 8.42
N VAL A 96 12.35 6.54 7.95
CA VAL A 96 12.25 6.05 6.57
C VAL A 96 10.85 5.52 6.29
N LEU A 97 10.26 4.74 7.20
CA LEU A 97 8.90 4.21 7.06
C LEU A 97 7.85 5.33 7.00
N ALA A 98 7.94 6.30 7.93
CA ALA A 98 7.04 7.46 7.95
C ALA A 98 7.12 8.25 6.63
N ASN A 99 8.33 8.54 6.15
CA ASN A 99 8.54 9.23 4.87
C ASN A 99 8.02 8.42 3.68
N THR A 100 8.22 7.10 3.68
CA THR A 100 7.73 6.21 2.62
C THR A 100 6.20 6.23 2.56
N ARG A 101 5.51 6.18 3.72
CA ARG A 101 4.05 6.29 3.78
C ARG A 101 3.56 7.63 3.25
N THR A 102 4.19 8.73 3.65
CA THR A 102 3.84 10.06 3.13
C THR A 102 4.00 10.11 1.60
N ARG A 103 5.13 9.64 1.08
CA ARG A 103 5.38 9.58 -0.37
C ARG A 103 4.36 8.70 -1.12
N LEU A 104 3.92 7.59 -0.54
CA LEU A 104 2.88 6.73 -1.12
C LEU A 104 1.51 7.44 -1.16
N LEU A 105 1.13 8.14 -0.08
CA LEU A 105 -0.12 8.90 -0.03
C LEU A 105 -0.10 10.09 -1.01
N ASP A 106 1.00 10.84 -1.05
CA ASP A 106 1.18 11.94 -2.01
C ASP A 106 1.10 11.41 -3.45
N LYS A 107 1.70 10.24 -3.69
CA LYS A 107 1.68 9.59 -5.00
C LYS A 107 0.27 9.19 -5.41
N LEU A 108 -0.51 8.60 -4.51
CA LEU A 108 -1.91 8.25 -4.79
C LEU A 108 -2.76 9.48 -5.15
N ALA A 109 -2.46 10.64 -4.56
CA ALA A 109 -3.16 11.88 -4.87
C ALA A 109 -2.82 12.44 -6.28
N THR A 110 -1.70 12.05 -6.88
CA THR A 110 -1.26 12.53 -8.21
C THR A 110 -1.47 11.51 -9.33
N LEU A 111 -1.73 10.25 -8.99
CA LEU A 111 -2.05 9.21 -9.96
C LEU A 111 -3.43 9.45 -10.62
N PRO A 112 -3.62 9.05 -11.88
CA PRO A 112 -4.95 9.01 -12.48
C PRO A 112 -5.90 8.14 -11.65
N LEU A 113 -7.14 8.59 -11.46
CA LEU A 113 -8.12 7.85 -10.64
C LEU A 113 -8.30 6.40 -11.11
N GLY A 114 -8.24 6.14 -12.42
CA GLY A 114 -8.29 4.78 -12.97
C GLY A 114 -7.23 3.86 -12.40
N THR A 115 -5.99 4.31 -12.40
CA THR A 115 -4.86 3.55 -11.84
C THR A 115 -5.08 3.26 -10.35
N VAL A 116 -5.70 4.21 -9.62
CA VAL A 116 -6.04 4.00 -8.20
C VAL A 116 -7.18 3.00 -8.04
N LEU A 117 -8.20 3.04 -8.90
CA LEU A 117 -9.35 2.13 -8.84
C LEU A 117 -9.05 0.70 -9.34
N ASP A 118 -7.96 0.50 -10.08
CA ASP A 118 -7.52 -0.82 -10.53
C ASP A 118 -7.13 -1.76 -9.38
N ARG A 119 -6.83 -1.19 -8.22
CA ARG A 119 -6.55 -1.95 -6.99
C ARG A 119 -7.61 -1.67 -5.94
N SER A 120 -7.95 -2.68 -5.16
CA SER A 120 -8.85 -2.50 -4.03
C SER A 120 -8.22 -1.61 -2.94
N SER A 121 -9.04 -0.87 -2.21
CA SER A 121 -8.61 -0.08 -1.06
C SER A 121 -7.89 -0.93 0.00
N GLY A 122 -8.30 -2.20 0.17
CA GLY A 122 -7.63 -3.17 1.02
C GLY A 122 -6.20 -3.48 0.57
N SER A 123 -5.95 -3.56 -0.75
CA SER A 123 -4.61 -3.75 -1.30
C SER A 123 -3.70 -2.55 -1.01
N TYR A 124 -4.19 -1.33 -1.19
CA TYR A 124 -3.43 -0.13 -0.84
C TYR A 124 -3.16 -0.02 0.67
N LYS A 125 -4.16 -0.32 1.52
CA LYS A 125 -3.97 -0.40 2.97
C LYS A 125 -2.87 -1.40 3.33
N ASN A 126 -2.87 -2.58 2.73
CA ASN A 126 -1.83 -3.58 2.93
C ASN A 126 -0.44 -3.05 2.54
N ILE A 127 -0.30 -2.40 1.36
CA ILE A 127 0.98 -1.83 0.92
C ILE A 127 1.46 -0.72 1.86
N ILE A 128 0.60 0.24 2.20
CA ILE A 128 0.97 1.44 2.97
C ILE A 128 1.25 1.12 4.45
N VAL A 129 0.51 0.19 5.03
CA VAL A 129 0.61 -0.14 6.45
C VAL A 129 1.49 -1.38 6.63
N GLU A 130 1.06 -2.54 6.15
CA GLU A 130 1.65 -3.83 6.49
C GLU A 130 2.97 -4.10 5.76
N ARG A 131 3.03 -3.82 4.44
CA ARG A 131 4.25 -4.02 3.65
C ARG A 131 5.34 -3.03 4.01
N VAL A 132 4.98 -1.77 4.23
CA VAL A 132 5.95 -0.76 4.69
C VAL A 132 6.51 -1.13 6.07
N ASP A 133 5.67 -1.60 7.02
CA ASP A 133 6.16 -2.09 8.32
C ASP A 133 7.13 -3.27 8.17
N SER A 134 6.86 -4.18 7.25
CA SER A 134 7.76 -5.33 7.02
C SER A 134 9.17 -4.94 6.54
N ILE A 135 9.38 -3.71 6.05
CA ILE A 135 10.71 -3.18 5.71
C ILE A 135 11.54 -2.91 6.98
N GLU A 136 10.88 -2.69 8.13
CA GLU A 136 11.55 -2.43 9.41
C GLU A 136 12.59 -3.49 9.74
N THR A 137 12.17 -4.76 9.77
CA THR A 137 13.04 -5.90 10.11
C THR A 137 14.34 -5.87 9.30
N THR A 138 14.23 -5.58 8.01
CA THR A 138 15.40 -5.52 7.13
C THR A 138 16.31 -4.33 7.40
N LEU A 139 15.76 -3.13 7.49
CA LEU A 139 16.57 -1.92 7.66
C LEU A 139 17.12 -1.79 9.08
N ALA A 140 16.35 -2.17 10.10
CA ALA A 140 16.75 -2.02 11.49
C ALA A 140 17.73 -3.11 11.94
N HIS A 141 17.53 -4.35 11.49
CA HIS A 141 18.30 -5.50 11.98
C HIS A 141 19.31 -6.02 10.96
N LEU A 142 18.93 -6.17 9.69
CA LEU A 142 19.79 -6.79 8.68
C LEU A 142 21.13 -6.05 8.52
N LEU A 143 21.12 -4.72 8.42
CA LEU A 143 22.34 -3.96 8.18
C LEU A 143 23.36 -4.07 9.34
N PRO A 144 23.02 -3.74 10.60
CA PRO A 144 23.99 -3.82 11.69
C PRO A 144 24.26 -5.26 12.14
N GLU A 145 23.23 -6.08 12.29
CA GLU A 145 23.37 -7.41 12.91
C GLU A 145 23.99 -8.43 11.94
N MET A 146 23.57 -8.48 10.69
CA MET A 146 24.19 -9.37 9.70
C MET A 146 25.66 -9.01 9.49
N THR A 147 25.98 -7.70 9.40
CA THR A 147 27.36 -7.24 9.27
C THR A 147 28.19 -7.66 10.50
N ALA A 148 27.65 -7.44 11.71
CA ALA A 148 28.34 -7.82 12.94
C ALA A 148 28.55 -9.33 13.06
N ASN A 149 27.56 -10.14 12.70
CA ASN A 149 27.65 -11.59 12.76
C ASN A 149 28.66 -12.15 11.74
N ILE A 150 28.65 -11.65 10.50
CA ILE A 150 29.61 -12.07 9.47
C ILE A 150 31.04 -11.66 9.88
N VAL A 151 31.24 -10.40 10.25
CA VAL A 151 32.57 -9.89 10.63
C VAL A 151 33.08 -10.60 11.90
N GLY A 152 32.20 -10.85 12.87
CA GLY A 152 32.53 -11.56 14.10
C GLY A 152 32.98 -12.98 13.84
N ALA A 153 32.22 -13.74 13.04
CA ALA A 153 32.59 -15.10 12.64
C ALA A 153 33.93 -15.15 11.90
N LEU A 154 34.12 -14.25 10.92
CA LEU A 154 35.36 -14.16 10.16
C LEU A 154 36.56 -13.80 11.05
N ALA A 155 36.38 -12.86 12.00
CA ALA A 155 37.45 -12.49 12.92
C ALA A 155 37.89 -13.67 13.80
N VAL A 156 36.93 -14.42 14.38
CA VAL A 156 37.24 -15.61 15.19
C VAL A 156 37.88 -16.70 14.31
N LEU A 157 37.41 -16.89 13.08
CA LEU A 157 37.99 -17.85 12.13
C LEU A 157 39.44 -17.48 11.80
N VAL A 158 39.73 -16.21 11.55
CA VAL A 158 41.10 -15.73 11.30
C VAL A 158 42.00 -16.01 12.52
N LEU A 159 41.52 -15.70 13.73
CA LEU A 159 42.28 -16.01 14.97
C LEU A 159 42.58 -17.50 15.08
N LEU A 160 41.62 -18.37 14.76
CA LEU A 160 41.76 -19.80 14.81
C LEU A 160 42.83 -20.31 13.80
N PHE A 161 42.87 -19.76 12.59
CA PHE A 161 43.89 -20.07 11.57
C PHE A 161 45.29 -19.55 11.95
N LEU A 162 45.35 -18.41 12.69
CA LEU A 162 46.62 -17.87 13.21
C LEU A 162 47.20 -18.73 14.33
N GLU A 163 46.35 -19.36 15.15
CA GLU A 163 46.78 -20.29 16.19
C GLU A 163 47.37 -21.60 15.62
N ASP A 164 46.61 -22.29 14.77
CA ASP A 164 47.09 -23.46 13.99
C ASP A 164 46.22 -23.66 12.74
N TRP A 165 46.83 -23.50 11.57
CA TRP A 165 46.10 -23.60 10.30
C TRP A 165 45.52 -25.01 10.05
N ARG A 166 46.12 -26.08 10.58
CA ARG A 166 45.62 -27.46 10.46
C ARG A 166 44.35 -27.65 11.24
N MET A 167 44.32 -27.05 12.41
CA MET A 167 43.14 -27.01 13.27
C MET A 167 42.03 -26.16 12.65
N GLY A 168 42.37 -25.01 12.02
CA GLY A 168 41.45 -24.21 11.23
C GLY A 168 40.78 -25.00 10.10
N LEU A 169 41.57 -25.79 9.35
CA LEU A 169 41.04 -26.69 8.32
C LEU A 169 40.16 -27.80 8.91
N SER A 170 40.54 -28.36 10.06
CA SER A 170 39.77 -29.44 10.71
C SER A 170 38.38 -28.97 11.15
N MET A 171 38.26 -27.73 11.59
CA MET A 171 36.97 -27.10 11.92
C MET A 171 36.06 -26.99 10.67
N LEU A 172 36.64 -26.68 9.51
CA LEU A 172 35.88 -26.53 8.27
C LEU A 172 35.30 -27.85 7.75
N ILE A 173 35.68 -29.04 8.26
CA ILE A 173 35.16 -30.34 7.85
C ILE A 173 33.65 -30.44 8.00
N VAL A 174 33.08 -29.81 9.02
CA VAL A 174 31.60 -29.81 9.28
C VAL A 174 30.83 -28.93 8.29
N LEU A 175 31.46 -27.91 7.68
CA LEU A 175 30.82 -27.00 6.75
C LEU A 175 30.27 -27.68 5.48
N PRO A 176 31.02 -28.46 4.71
CA PRO A 176 30.48 -29.12 3.54
C PRO A 176 29.29 -30.03 3.85
N LEU A 177 29.37 -30.77 4.97
CA LEU A 177 28.30 -31.65 5.41
C LEU A 177 27.04 -30.88 5.83
N GLY A 178 27.19 -29.83 6.60
CA GLY A 178 26.09 -28.96 6.98
C GLY A 178 25.47 -28.25 5.79
N ILE A 179 26.29 -27.72 4.88
CA ILE A 179 25.81 -27.10 3.63
C ILE A 179 25.04 -28.10 2.77
N LEU A 180 25.53 -29.36 2.63
CA LEU A 180 24.82 -30.40 1.90
C LEU A 180 23.46 -30.69 2.49
N CYS A 181 23.33 -30.70 3.82
CA CYS A 181 22.04 -30.84 4.50
C CYS A 181 21.12 -29.65 4.19
N PHE A 182 21.62 -28.42 4.24
CA PHE A 182 20.85 -27.23 3.89
C PHE A 182 20.51 -27.17 2.40
N MET A 183 21.38 -27.62 1.49
CA MET A 183 21.07 -27.68 0.06
C MET A 183 19.88 -28.59 -0.24
N SER A 184 19.61 -29.58 0.59
CA SER A 184 18.40 -30.41 0.45
C SER A 184 17.11 -29.63 0.62
N LEU A 185 17.12 -28.50 1.34
CA LEU A 185 15.98 -27.59 1.50
C LEU A 185 15.58 -26.92 0.18
N PHE A 186 16.56 -26.64 -0.70
CA PHE A 186 16.29 -25.99 -1.98
C PHE A 186 15.70 -26.93 -3.03
N SER A 187 15.69 -28.24 -2.75
CA SER A 187 15.08 -29.22 -3.64
C SER A 187 13.56 -29.04 -3.69
N GLY A 188 13.03 -28.59 -4.84
CA GLY A 188 11.61 -28.31 -5.04
C GLY A 188 11.09 -27.08 -4.25
N TYR A 189 11.98 -26.25 -3.69
CA TYR A 189 11.59 -25.06 -2.91
C TYR A 189 10.66 -24.15 -3.69
N HIS A 190 11.01 -23.81 -4.93
CA HIS A 190 10.23 -22.88 -5.75
C HIS A 190 8.80 -23.38 -5.99
N GLU A 191 8.62 -24.66 -6.30
CA GLU A 191 7.30 -25.26 -6.54
C GLU A 191 6.47 -25.29 -5.25
N LYS A 192 7.05 -25.75 -4.15
CA LYS A 192 6.37 -25.79 -2.83
C LYS A 192 6.00 -24.40 -2.35
N PHE A 193 6.90 -23.42 -2.52
CA PHE A 193 6.65 -22.02 -2.18
C PHE A 193 5.49 -21.45 -2.98
N GLN A 194 5.50 -21.62 -4.31
CA GLN A 194 4.42 -21.14 -5.19
C GLN A 194 3.07 -21.79 -4.85
N ARG A 195 3.06 -23.08 -4.55
CA ARG A 195 1.85 -23.78 -4.12
C ARG A 195 1.32 -23.22 -2.82
N THR A 196 2.17 -22.95 -1.83
CA THR A 196 1.79 -22.35 -0.55
C THR A 196 1.25 -20.93 -0.73
N VAL A 197 1.90 -20.10 -1.55
CA VAL A 197 1.43 -18.74 -1.87
C VAL A 197 0.05 -18.78 -2.52
N THR A 198 -0.17 -19.69 -3.48
CA THR A 198 -1.46 -19.83 -4.16
C THR A 198 -2.56 -20.29 -3.20
N ALA A 199 -2.28 -21.28 -2.35
CA ALA A 199 -3.23 -21.79 -1.35
C ALA A 199 -3.56 -20.71 -0.30
N THR A 200 -2.57 -19.95 0.16
CA THR A 200 -2.79 -18.83 1.10
C THR A 200 -3.64 -17.73 0.47
N LYS A 201 -3.39 -17.41 -0.81
CA LYS A 201 -4.21 -16.44 -1.53
C LYS A 201 -5.66 -16.92 -1.65
N ALA A 202 -5.88 -18.18 -2.04
CA ALA A 202 -7.22 -18.77 -2.14
C ALA A 202 -7.97 -18.75 -0.80
N LEU A 203 -7.27 -19.02 0.32
CA LEU A 203 -7.82 -18.92 1.66
C LEU A 203 -8.26 -17.49 1.98
N ASN A 204 -7.40 -16.51 1.74
CA ASN A 204 -7.69 -15.09 1.98
C ASN A 204 -8.87 -14.61 1.12
N ASP A 205 -8.88 -14.94 -0.17
CA ASP A 205 -9.97 -14.56 -1.09
C ASP A 205 -11.31 -15.18 -0.62
N THR A 206 -11.31 -16.44 -0.19
CA THR A 206 -12.50 -17.12 0.33
C THR A 206 -12.97 -16.52 1.66
N ALA A 207 -12.04 -16.11 2.54
CA ALA A 207 -12.37 -15.44 3.79
C ALA A 207 -13.05 -14.08 3.55
N VAL A 208 -12.52 -13.29 2.63
CA VAL A 208 -13.10 -12.00 2.24
C VAL A 208 -14.48 -12.18 1.61
N GLU A 209 -14.63 -13.16 0.71
CA GLU A 209 -15.94 -13.51 0.10
C GLU A 209 -16.97 -13.89 1.18
N TYR A 210 -16.58 -14.74 2.14
CA TYR A 210 -17.46 -15.18 3.23
C TYR A 210 -17.89 -14.01 4.13
N ILE A 211 -16.94 -13.15 4.53
CA ILE A 211 -17.22 -11.99 5.40
C ILE A 211 -18.10 -10.96 4.67
N SER A 212 -17.79 -10.67 3.41
CA SER A 212 -18.55 -9.69 2.62
C SER A 212 -19.97 -10.17 2.28
N GLY A 213 -20.14 -11.49 2.12
CA GLY A 213 -21.44 -12.12 1.85
C GLY A 213 -22.20 -12.59 3.08
N ILE A 214 -21.78 -12.23 4.30
CA ILE A 214 -22.35 -12.82 5.54
C ILE A 214 -23.84 -12.56 5.71
N GLU A 215 -24.36 -11.41 5.27
CA GLU A 215 -25.78 -11.09 5.28
C GLU A 215 -26.58 -12.06 4.41
N VAL A 216 -26.12 -12.29 3.19
CA VAL A 216 -26.76 -13.22 2.23
C VAL A 216 -26.72 -14.63 2.77
N ILE A 217 -25.57 -15.07 3.31
CA ILE A 217 -25.40 -16.40 3.90
C ILE A 217 -26.38 -16.61 5.07
N LYS A 218 -26.55 -15.60 5.94
CA LYS A 218 -27.48 -15.65 7.07
C LYS A 218 -28.94 -15.60 6.59
N ALA A 219 -29.26 -14.71 5.66
CA ALA A 219 -30.64 -14.55 5.16
C ALA A 219 -31.17 -15.82 4.46
N PHE A 220 -30.31 -16.53 3.71
CA PHE A 220 -30.69 -17.72 2.96
C PHE A 220 -30.33 -19.04 3.66
N GLY A 221 -29.81 -19.01 4.88
CA GLY A 221 -29.49 -20.22 5.66
C GLY A 221 -28.37 -21.08 5.06
N GLN A 222 -27.54 -20.53 4.17
CA GLN A 222 -26.50 -21.24 3.43
C GLN A 222 -25.17 -21.38 4.21
N SER A 223 -25.20 -21.23 5.52
CA SER A 223 -24.00 -21.24 6.37
C SER A 223 -23.13 -22.50 6.21
N LYS A 224 -23.76 -23.68 6.05
CA LYS A 224 -23.04 -24.96 5.92
C LYS A 224 -22.28 -25.06 4.59
N THR A 225 -22.84 -24.63 3.48
CA THR A 225 -22.26 -24.76 2.13
C THR A 225 -21.14 -23.74 1.92
N SER A 226 -21.36 -22.48 2.31
CA SER A 226 -20.35 -21.43 2.23
C SER A 226 -19.18 -21.68 3.18
N TYR A 227 -19.45 -22.23 4.36
CA TYR A 227 -18.43 -22.65 5.32
C TYR A 227 -17.56 -23.80 4.79
N ALA A 228 -18.14 -24.74 4.03
CA ALA A 228 -17.39 -25.87 3.46
C ALA A 228 -16.29 -25.41 2.48
N LYS A 229 -16.55 -24.38 1.65
CA LYS A 229 -15.56 -23.79 0.74
C LYS A 229 -14.38 -23.20 1.52
N PHE A 230 -14.65 -22.45 2.58
CA PHE A 230 -13.62 -21.88 3.45
C PHE A 230 -12.80 -22.97 4.16
N VAL A 231 -13.46 -23.98 4.74
CA VAL A 231 -12.79 -25.11 5.41
C VAL A 231 -11.91 -25.89 4.44
N SER A 232 -12.37 -26.09 3.19
CA SER A 232 -11.57 -26.76 2.16
C SER A 232 -10.31 -25.96 1.80
N ALA A 233 -10.43 -24.65 1.61
CA ALA A 233 -9.28 -23.77 1.33
C ALA A 233 -8.30 -23.73 2.52
N ALA A 234 -8.81 -23.68 3.76
CA ALA A 234 -7.99 -23.72 4.97
C ALA A 234 -7.25 -25.05 5.11
N LYS A 235 -7.93 -26.17 4.81
CA LYS A 235 -7.32 -27.50 4.85
C LYS A 235 -6.24 -27.65 3.79
N GLU A 236 -6.49 -27.22 2.55
CA GLU A 236 -5.50 -27.26 1.49
C GLU A 236 -4.27 -26.39 1.82
N GLY A 237 -4.47 -25.20 2.39
CA GLY A 237 -3.39 -24.37 2.89
C GLY A 237 -2.55 -25.07 3.96
N ALA A 238 -3.21 -25.71 4.92
CA ALA A 238 -2.53 -26.48 5.98
C ALA A 238 -1.77 -27.68 5.39
N ASP A 239 -2.40 -28.44 4.49
CA ASP A 239 -1.77 -29.63 3.86
C ASP A 239 -0.55 -29.23 3.04
N CYS A 240 -0.61 -28.12 2.26
CA CYS A 240 0.54 -27.59 1.54
C CYS A 240 1.70 -27.23 2.48
N PHE A 241 1.41 -26.58 3.60
CA PHE A 241 2.40 -26.19 4.57
C PHE A 241 3.02 -27.40 5.29
N ILE A 242 2.20 -28.38 5.65
CA ILE A 242 2.66 -29.65 6.27
C ILE A 242 3.57 -30.42 5.31
N ASP A 243 3.20 -30.51 4.03
CA ASP A 243 4.00 -31.20 3.02
C ASP A 243 5.35 -30.49 2.80
N TRP A 244 5.35 -29.16 2.81
CA TRP A 244 6.59 -28.39 2.75
C TRP A 244 7.47 -28.64 3.97
N MET A 245 6.91 -28.52 5.19
CA MET A 245 7.64 -28.78 6.43
C MET A 245 8.21 -30.21 6.48
N ARG A 246 7.41 -31.22 6.16
CA ARG A 246 7.89 -32.61 6.12
C ARG A 246 9.05 -32.80 5.16
N GLY A 247 9.00 -32.18 3.98
CA GLY A 247 10.05 -32.28 2.98
C GLY A 247 11.35 -31.56 3.35
N SER A 248 11.28 -30.55 4.23
CA SER A 248 12.43 -29.73 4.65
C SER A 248 12.99 -30.11 6.02
N LEU A 249 12.17 -30.73 6.88
CA LEU A 249 12.48 -30.94 8.29
C LEU A 249 13.81 -31.69 8.52
N PHE A 250 14.07 -32.78 7.78
CA PHE A 250 15.27 -33.56 7.98
C PHE A 250 16.53 -32.75 7.64
N GLY A 251 16.55 -32.07 6.48
CA GLY A 251 17.70 -31.25 6.06
C GLY A 251 17.94 -30.08 7.01
N GLN A 252 16.87 -29.43 7.47
CA GLN A 252 16.96 -28.34 8.43
C GLN A 252 17.50 -28.80 9.80
N VAL A 253 16.91 -29.84 10.39
CA VAL A 253 17.32 -30.35 11.68
C VAL A 253 18.75 -30.92 11.63
N ALA A 254 19.07 -31.68 10.60
CA ALA A 254 20.43 -32.21 10.41
C ALA A 254 21.44 -31.07 10.23
N GLY A 255 21.15 -30.06 9.42
CA GLY A 255 22.01 -28.90 9.23
C GLY A 255 22.21 -28.11 10.53
N MET A 256 21.11 -27.86 11.28
CA MET A 256 21.18 -27.18 12.59
C MET A 256 21.92 -28.00 13.67
N ALA A 257 21.95 -29.32 13.58
CA ALA A 257 22.72 -30.17 14.49
C ALA A 257 24.20 -30.26 14.10
N ILE A 258 24.50 -30.38 12.79
CA ILE A 258 25.86 -30.61 12.27
C ILE A 258 26.70 -29.32 12.30
N LEU A 259 26.16 -28.19 11.83
CA LEU A 259 26.94 -26.95 11.72
C LEU A 259 27.53 -26.45 13.06
N PRO A 260 26.81 -26.45 14.20
CA PRO A 260 27.40 -26.05 15.48
C PRO A 260 28.39 -27.08 16.03
N SER A 261 28.36 -28.31 15.52
CA SER A 261 29.18 -29.42 16.03
C SER A 261 30.65 -29.38 15.52
N THR A 262 31.28 -28.19 15.66
CA THR A 262 32.67 -27.94 15.25
C THR A 262 33.67 -28.91 15.87
N LEU A 263 33.41 -29.40 17.08
CA LEU A 263 34.23 -30.37 17.78
C LEU A 263 34.34 -31.72 17.06
N LEU A 264 33.41 -32.10 16.17
CA LEU A 264 33.50 -33.32 15.38
C LEU A 264 34.75 -33.35 14.46
N GLY A 265 35.17 -32.19 13.98
CA GLY A 265 36.43 -32.08 13.21
C GLY A 265 37.63 -31.82 14.12
N ILE A 266 37.50 -30.93 15.09
CA ILE A 266 38.58 -30.42 15.93
C ILE A 266 39.12 -31.49 16.89
N LEU A 267 38.26 -32.24 17.59
CA LEU A 267 38.72 -33.21 18.58
C LEU A 267 39.52 -34.37 17.97
N PRO A 268 39.06 -35.09 16.93
CA PRO A 268 39.84 -36.19 16.38
C PRO A 268 41.20 -35.76 15.81
N VAL A 269 41.18 -34.66 15.03
CA VAL A 269 42.42 -34.13 14.42
C VAL A 269 43.34 -33.58 15.49
N GLY A 270 42.82 -32.80 16.46
CA GLY A 270 43.58 -32.22 17.54
C GLY A 270 44.21 -33.26 18.46
N CYS A 271 43.45 -34.32 18.81
CA CYS A 271 43.99 -35.43 19.58
C CYS A 271 45.14 -36.15 18.84
N LEU A 272 45.00 -36.44 17.56
CA LEU A 272 46.04 -37.03 16.77
C LEU A 272 47.28 -36.15 16.70
N LEU A 273 47.16 -34.86 16.43
CA LEU A 273 48.29 -33.92 16.38
C LEU A 273 48.96 -33.74 17.76
N TYR A 274 48.19 -33.75 18.83
CA TYR A 274 48.69 -33.70 20.21
C TYR A 274 49.46 -34.98 20.57
N MET A 275 48.92 -36.17 20.24
CA MET A 275 49.57 -37.46 20.48
C MET A 275 50.90 -37.62 19.71
N HIS A 276 50.97 -37.02 18.51
CA HIS A 276 52.18 -36.96 17.72
C HIS A 276 53.17 -35.87 18.18
N GLY A 277 52.85 -35.11 19.21
CA GLY A 277 53.70 -34.05 19.77
C GLY A 277 53.84 -32.82 18.86
N THR A 278 53.00 -32.68 17.82
CA THR A 278 53.05 -31.56 16.86
C THR A 278 52.09 -30.43 17.21
N LEU A 279 51.24 -30.58 18.23
CA LEU A 279 50.33 -29.59 18.75
C LEU A 279 50.49 -29.50 20.26
N SER A 280 50.60 -28.27 20.82
CA SER A 280 50.67 -28.10 22.28
C SER A 280 49.28 -28.24 22.93
N ALA A 281 49.23 -28.60 24.23
CA ALA A 281 47.95 -28.62 24.95
C ALA A 281 47.29 -27.24 25.00
N GLU A 282 48.09 -26.17 25.15
CA GLU A 282 47.63 -24.78 25.19
C GLU A 282 46.94 -24.43 23.87
N THR A 283 47.57 -24.64 22.73
CA THR A 283 46.99 -24.39 21.39
C THR A 283 45.74 -25.22 21.16
N PHE A 284 45.74 -26.48 21.58
CA PHE A 284 44.57 -27.35 21.41
C PHE A 284 43.35 -26.83 22.19
N LEU A 285 43.55 -26.47 23.46
CA LEU A 285 42.45 -25.89 24.28
C LEU A 285 42.00 -24.54 23.77
N THR A 286 42.92 -23.69 23.31
CA THR A 286 42.64 -22.42 22.66
C THR A 286 41.73 -22.59 21.44
N VAL A 287 42.06 -23.51 20.57
CA VAL A 287 41.28 -23.80 19.35
C VAL A 287 39.88 -24.32 19.69
N ILE A 288 39.73 -25.17 20.71
CA ILE A 288 38.45 -25.64 21.20
C ILE A 288 37.58 -24.44 21.59
N VAL A 289 38.11 -23.53 22.40
CA VAL A 289 37.35 -22.34 22.86
C VAL A 289 36.97 -21.39 21.72
N LEU A 290 37.92 -21.11 20.81
CA LEU A 290 37.67 -20.23 19.67
C LEU A 290 36.60 -20.84 18.70
N SER A 291 36.59 -22.15 18.54
CA SER A 291 35.67 -22.82 17.61
C SER A 291 34.19 -22.58 17.92
N PHE A 292 33.81 -22.39 19.18
CA PHE A 292 32.45 -22.08 19.59
C PHE A 292 32.00 -20.67 19.13
N GLY A 293 32.96 -19.78 18.84
CA GLY A 293 32.65 -18.40 18.41
C GLY A 293 32.34 -18.24 16.93
N VAL A 294 32.51 -19.28 16.07
CA VAL A 294 32.40 -19.14 14.61
C VAL A 294 31.00 -19.46 14.10
N MET A 295 30.42 -20.60 14.52
CA MET A 295 29.24 -21.13 13.84
C MET A 295 27.94 -20.43 14.22
N GLN A 296 27.75 -20.05 15.47
CA GLN A 296 26.51 -19.41 15.90
C GLN A 296 26.26 -18.07 15.18
N PRO A 297 27.23 -17.15 15.05
CA PRO A 297 27.05 -15.93 14.27
C PRO A 297 26.76 -16.22 12.78
N LEU A 298 27.39 -17.24 12.17
CA LEU A 298 27.11 -17.62 10.79
C LEU A 298 25.67 -18.12 10.63
N ILE A 299 25.18 -18.98 11.52
CA ILE A 299 23.80 -19.48 11.50
C ILE A 299 22.84 -18.31 11.62
N THR A 300 23.10 -17.36 12.54
CA THR A 300 22.28 -16.14 12.67
C THR A 300 22.34 -15.30 11.39
N ALA A 301 23.48 -15.14 10.74
CA ALA A 301 23.59 -14.43 9.46
C ALA A 301 22.78 -15.13 8.34
N PHE A 302 22.76 -16.45 8.32
CA PHE A 302 21.97 -17.21 7.36
C PHE A 302 20.47 -17.11 7.58
N SER A 303 19.99 -16.94 8.83
CA SER A 303 18.55 -16.78 9.10
C SER A 303 17.95 -15.52 8.45
N TYR A 304 18.76 -14.49 8.18
CA TYR A 304 18.33 -13.30 7.45
C TYR A 304 18.10 -13.50 5.94
N THR A 305 18.42 -14.66 5.39
CA THR A 305 18.27 -14.93 3.94
C THR A 305 16.80 -14.85 3.51
N ASP A 306 15.88 -15.33 4.35
CA ASP A 306 14.44 -15.27 4.08
C ASP A 306 13.93 -13.82 4.12
N ASP A 307 14.43 -13.02 5.06
CA ASP A 307 14.08 -11.59 5.17
C ASP A 307 14.53 -10.82 3.93
N ILE A 308 15.74 -11.11 3.40
CA ILE A 308 16.25 -10.50 2.16
C ILE A 308 15.35 -10.86 0.96
N ALA A 309 14.90 -12.12 0.87
CA ALA A 309 14.01 -12.56 -0.21
C ALA A 309 12.64 -11.88 -0.12
N GLN A 310 12.06 -11.77 1.07
CA GLN A 310 10.79 -11.09 1.30
C GLN A 310 10.86 -9.60 0.97
N VAL A 311 11.92 -8.92 1.39
CA VAL A 311 12.12 -7.48 1.12
C VAL A 311 12.14 -7.17 -0.36
N LYS A 312 12.73 -8.04 -1.19
CA LYS A 312 12.70 -7.86 -2.64
C LYS A 312 11.28 -7.75 -3.18
N THR A 313 10.37 -8.58 -2.67
CA THR A 313 8.95 -8.57 -3.06
C THR A 313 8.25 -7.32 -2.53
N ILE A 314 8.42 -7.02 -1.24
CA ILE A 314 7.79 -5.88 -0.56
C ILE A 314 8.22 -4.55 -1.20
N VAL A 315 9.51 -4.37 -1.39
CA VAL A 315 10.05 -3.17 -2.05
C VAL A 315 9.56 -3.07 -3.49
N GLY A 316 9.38 -4.21 -4.18
CA GLY A 316 8.77 -4.27 -5.52
C GLY A 316 7.34 -3.71 -5.53
N GLU A 317 6.48 -4.10 -4.58
CA GLU A 317 5.11 -3.61 -4.45
C GLU A 317 5.07 -2.10 -4.15
N VAL A 318 5.91 -1.62 -3.23
CA VAL A 318 6.05 -0.18 -2.92
C VAL A 318 6.57 0.61 -4.12
N ALA A 319 7.58 0.08 -4.80
CA ALA A 319 8.18 0.70 -5.98
C ALA A 319 7.19 0.79 -7.15
N GLU A 320 6.33 -0.20 -7.33
CA GLU A 320 5.30 -0.19 -8.36
C GLU A 320 4.35 1.00 -8.18
N VAL A 321 3.89 1.26 -6.94
CA VAL A 321 3.03 2.41 -6.65
C VAL A 321 3.80 3.72 -6.84
N LEU A 322 5.01 3.84 -6.28
CA LEU A 322 5.82 5.07 -6.37
C LEU A 322 6.28 5.39 -7.79
N SER A 323 6.45 4.39 -8.66
CA SER A 323 6.84 4.56 -10.06
C SER A 323 5.66 4.72 -11.02
N GLY A 324 4.42 4.66 -10.53
CA GLY A 324 3.23 4.91 -11.34
C GLY A 324 3.32 6.25 -12.09
N GLU A 325 2.74 6.33 -13.25
CA GLU A 325 2.75 7.56 -14.04
C GLU A 325 1.74 8.56 -13.52
N ASP A 326 2.23 9.74 -13.11
CA ASP A 326 1.37 10.85 -12.71
C ASP A 326 0.64 11.43 -13.92
N MET A 327 -0.53 12.02 -13.70
CA MET A 327 -1.15 12.88 -14.69
C MET A 327 -0.20 14.02 -15.05
N GLN A 328 0.13 14.13 -16.34
CA GLN A 328 1.04 15.17 -16.82
C GLN A 328 0.32 16.51 -16.79
N ARG A 329 0.67 17.36 -15.84
CA ARG A 329 0.10 18.71 -15.67
C ARG A 329 1.21 19.72 -15.48
N PRO A 330 1.13 20.90 -16.09
CA PRO A 330 2.06 22.00 -15.82
C PRO A 330 1.83 22.52 -14.39
N THR A 331 2.86 23.12 -13.81
CA THR A 331 2.75 23.80 -12.51
C THR A 331 2.09 25.16 -12.62
N THR A 332 2.18 25.79 -13.79
CA THR A 332 1.61 27.10 -14.12
C THR A 332 0.89 27.01 -15.46
N ALA A 333 -0.26 27.66 -15.59
CA ALA A 333 -0.97 27.76 -16.86
C ALA A 333 -0.34 28.87 -17.73
N GLU A 334 -0.08 28.59 -19.00
CA GLU A 334 0.32 29.61 -19.97
C GLU A 334 -0.88 30.47 -20.40
N THR A 335 -2.04 29.84 -20.53
CA THR A 335 -3.31 30.50 -20.87
C THR A 335 -4.38 30.03 -19.92
N LEU A 336 -5.19 30.95 -19.41
CA LEU A 336 -6.34 30.63 -18.56
C LEU A 336 -7.61 30.55 -19.42
N PRO A 337 -8.57 29.68 -19.05
CA PRO A 337 -9.89 29.61 -19.70
C PRO A 337 -10.59 30.97 -19.71
N THR A 338 -11.13 31.37 -20.87
CA THR A 338 -11.79 32.65 -21.07
C THR A 338 -13.22 32.68 -20.53
N ASP A 339 -13.88 31.54 -20.53
CA ASP A 339 -15.24 31.32 -20.03
C ASP A 339 -15.39 29.95 -19.35
N ASN A 340 -16.62 29.48 -19.16
CA ASN A 340 -16.94 28.20 -18.56
C ASN A 340 -17.61 27.23 -19.56
N SER A 341 -17.30 27.40 -20.86
CA SER A 341 -17.70 26.43 -21.88
C SER A 341 -16.86 25.16 -21.78
N ILE A 342 -17.43 24.04 -22.23
CA ILE A 342 -16.75 22.76 -22.28
C ILE A 342 -16.83 22.25 -23.73
N ALA A 343 -15.69 21.89 -24.33
CA ALA A 343 -15.66 21.28 -25.64
C ALA A 343 -14.86 19.99 -25.63
N LEU A 344 -15.46 18.92 -26.13
CA LEU A 344 -14.81 17.64 -26.41
C LEU A 344 -14.57 17.56 -27.91
N LYS A 345 -13.32 17.32 -28.32
CA LYS A 345 -12.90 17.27 -29.73
C LYS A 345 -12.32 15.90 -30.04
N ASN A 346 -13.06 15.07 -30.75
CA ASN A 346 -12.67 13.72 -31.16
C ASN A 346 -12.13 12.88 -30.00
N VAL A 347 -12.79 12.92 -28.83
CA VAL A 347 -12.32 12.28 -27.60
C VAL A 347 -12.48 10.77 -27.68
N ARG A 348 -11.35 10.06 -27.57
CA ARG A 348 -11.30 8.60 -27.43
C ARG A 348 -10.77 8.24 -26.06
N PHE A 349 -11.36 7.21 -25.49
CA PHE A 349 -10.95 6.74 -24.17
C PHE A 349 -11.14 5.23 -24.00
N ALA A 350 -10.19 4.58 -23.35
CA ALA A 350 -10.23 3.16 -23.01
C ALA A 350 -9.84 2.95 -21.54
N TYR A 351 -10.58 2.10 -20.85
CA TYR A 351 -10.14 1.50 -19.61
C TYR A 351 -9.26 0.29 -19.98
N HIS A 352 -7.98 0.34 -19.67
CA HIS A 352 -6.99 -0.63 -20.15
C HIS A 352 -7.05 -0.79 -21.67
N ASP A 353 -7.37 -2.01 -22.15
CA ASP A 353 -7.46 -2.34 -23.58
C ASP A 353 -8.88 -2.22 -24.15
N LYS A 354 -9.89 -1.95 -23.30
CA LYS A 354 -11.27 -1.84 -23.73
C LYS A 354 -11.64 -0.38 -24.00
N GLU A 355 -11.77 -0.03 -25.28
CA GLU A 355 -12.25 1.30 -25.68
C GLU A 355 -13.73 1.47 -25.30
N VAL A 356 -14.04 2.62 -24.70
CA VAL A 356 -15.37 2.97 -24.16
C VAL A 356 -15.95 4.20 -24.86
N LEU A 357 -15.10 5.13 -25.31
CA LEU A 357 -15.53 6.31 -26.08
C LEU A 357 -14.82 6.33 -27.42
N HIS A 358 -15.60 6.54 -28.50
CA HIS A 358 -15.18 6.33 -29.88
C HIS A 358 -15.17 7.62 -30.72
N GLY A 359 -14.49 8.68 -30.22
CA GLY A 359 -14.36 9.95 -30.96
C GLY A 359 -15.51 10.92 -30.66
N ILE A 360 -15.78 11.16 -29.40
CA ILE A 360 -16.83 12.06 -28.92
C ILE A 360 -16.52 13.50 -29.33
N ASN A 361 -17.50 14.15 -29.96
CA ASN A 361 -17.54 15.59 -30.22
C ASN A 361 -18.75 16.19 -29.51
N LEU A 362 -18.51 17.13 -28.59
CA LEU A 362 -19.57 17.75 -27.78
C LEU A 362 -19.18 19.19 -27.47
N HIS A 363 -20.15 20.08 -27.51
CA HIS A 363 -19.99 21.46 -27.04
C HIS A 363 -21.09 21.78 -26.03
N ILE A 364 -20.68 22.31 -24.87
CA ILE A 364 -21.52 22.76 -23.78
C ILE A 364 -21.29 24.25 -23.59
N ALA A 365 -22.34 25.05 -23.79
CA ALA A 365 -22.26 26.49 -23.66
C ALA A 365 -22.19 26.91 -22.17
N PRO A 366 -21.52 28.04 -21.84
CA PRO A 366 -21.46 28.51 -20.47
C PRO A 366 -22.84 28.91 -19.94
N GLY A 367 -23.14 28.54 -18.69
CA GLY A 367 -24.40 28.89 -18.02
C GLY A 367 -25.62 28.09 -18.45
N THR A 368 -25.43 26.99 -19.22
CA THR A 368 -26.52 26.11 -19.67
C THR A 368 -26.65 24.86 -18.84
N VAL A 369 -27.85 24.27 -18.84
CA VAL A 369 -28.17 22.98 -18.22
C VAL A 369 -28.11 21.89 -19.30
N ASN A 370 -27.17 20.95 -19.13
CA ASN A 370 -26.92 19.88 -20.09
C ASN A 370 -27.13 18.52 -19.42
N ALA A 371 -27.84 17.61 -20.11
CA ALA A 371 -28.14 16.28 -19.57
C ALA A 371 -27.54 15.18 -20.43
N LEU A 372 -26.73 14.28 -19.83
CA LEU A 372 -26.27 13.04 -20.45
C LEU A 372 -27.28 11.92 -20.18
N VAL A 373 -27.85 11.36 -21.22
CA VAL A 373 -28.81 10.25 -21.15
C VAL A 373 -28.38 9.10 -22.04
N GLY A 374 -28.90 7.90 -21.79
CA GLY A 374 -28.59 6.71 -22.59
C GLY A 374 -28.58 5.44 -21.74
N PRO A 375 -28.47 4.26 -22.36
CA PRO A 375 -28.44 2.97 -21.65
C PRO A 375 -27.31 2.88 -20.63
N SER A 376 -27.47 1.95 -19.68
CA SER A 376 -26.38 1.66 -18.72
C SER A 376 -25.14 1.17 -19.49
N GLY A 377 -23.96 1.64 -19.07
CA GLY A 377 -22.69 1.29 -19.75
C GLY A 377 -22.42 2.03 -21.06
N SER A 378 -23.24 3.02 -21.47
CA SER A 378 -23.02 3.77 -22.72
C SER A 378 -21.83 4.76 -22.69
N GLY A 379 -21.23 5.04 -21.53
CA GLY A 379 -20.08 5.94 -21.40
C GLY A 379 -20.36 7.29 -20.74
N LYS A 380 -21.56 7.56 -20.24
CA LYS A 380 -21.97 8.84 -19.60
C LYS A 380 -21.07 9.25 -18.43
N SER A 381 -20.92 8.39 -17.43
CA SER A 381 -20.06 8.68 -16.27
C SER A 381 -18.58 8.78 -16.66
N THR A 382 -18.15 8.10 -17.74
CA THR A 382 -16.80 8.26 -18.27
C THR A 382 -16.59 9.66 -18.84
N ILE A 383 -17.55 10.19 -19.63
CA ILE A 383 -17.50 11.57 -20.15
C ILE A 383 -17.40 12.56 -18.99
N ALA A 384 -18.27 12.43 -17.97
CA ALA A 384 -18.29 13.32 -16.80
C ALA A 384 -16.96 13.30 -16.01
N ARG A 385 -16.40 12.12 -15.81
CA ARG A 385 -15.11 11.95 -15.09
C ARG A 385 -13.93 12.50 -15.88
N LEU A 386 -13.93 12.37 -17.19
CA LEU A 386 -12.91 12.98 -18.06
C LEU A 386 -12.97 14.51 -18.02
N ILE A 387 -14.18 15.10 -18.10
CA ILE A 387 -14.38 16.55 -17.95
C ILE A 387 -13.91 17.01 -16.55
N ALA A 388 -14.21 16.23 -15.51
CA ALA A 388 -13.74 16.51 -14.15
C ALA A 388 -12.23 16.35 -13.95
N SER A 389 -11.48 16.00 -15.03
CA SER A 389 -10.02 15.80 -14.97
C SER A 389 -9.58 14.70 -13.98
N LEU A 390 -10.44 13.69 -13.77
CA LEU A 390 -10.11 12.51 -12.96
C LEU A 390 -9.33 11.46 -13.75
N TRP A 391 -9.39 11.52 -15.10
CA TRP A 391 -8.61 10.77 -16.07
C TRP A 391 -8.16 11.70 -17.20
N ASP A 392 -7.11 11.29 -17.89
CA ASP A 392 -6.71 11.93 -19.14
C ASP A 392 -7.27 11.17 -20.35
N VAL A 393 -7.59 11.91 -21.40
CA VAL A 393 -8.01 11.33 -22.68
C VAL A 393 -6.82 10.64 -23.36
N LYS A 394 -7.08 9.52 -24.04
CA LYS A 394 -6.06 8.82 -24.82
C LYS A 394 -5.77 9.56 -26.13
N ASP A 395 -6.83 9.94 -26.83
CA ASP A 395 -6.77 10.70 -28.07
C ASP A 395 -7.85 11.80 -28.06
N GLY A 396 -7.65 12.85 -28.84
CA GLY A 396 -8.50 14.03 -28.85
C GLY A 396 -8.13 15.04 -27.77
N ALA A 397 -9.03 15.97 -27.49
CA ALA A 397 -8.85 17.02 -26.49
C ALA A 397 -10.15 17.36 -25.78
N ILE A 398 -10.04 17.75 -24.51
CA ILE A 398 -11.12 18.37 -23.73
C ILE A 398 -10.68 19.78 -23.39
N GLU A 399 -11.49 20.74 -23.77
CA GLU A 399 -11.20 22.16 -23.53
C GLU A 399 -12.18 22.75 -22.51
N LEU A 400 -11.66 23.57 -21.61
CA LEU A 400 -12.41 24.47 -20.74
C LEU A 400 -12.17 25.90 -21.17
N GLY A 401 -13.24 26.63 -21.58
CA GLY A 401 -13.09 28.00 -22.05
C GLY A 401 -12.05 28.15 -23.17
N GLY A 402 -11.98 27.18 -24.08
CA GLY A 402 -11.05 27.15 -25.22
C GLY A 402 -9.63 26.68 -24.89
N VAL A 403 -9.34 26.24 -23.66
CA VAL A 403 -8.00 25.78 -23.25
C VAL A 403 -8.04 24.28 -22.91
N ASP A 404 -7.13 23.50 -23.51
CA ASP A 404 -7.02 22.05 -23.23
C ASP A 404 -6.72 21.82 -21.74
N ILE A 405 -7.54 21.00 -21.07
CA ILE A 405 -7.39 20.68 -19.64
C ILE A 405 -6.02 20.11 -19.30
N ARG A 406 -5.31 19.48 -20.25
CA ARG A 406 -3.97 18.93 -20.05
C ARG A 406 -2.90 20.01 -19.92
N THR A 407 -3.15 21.21 -20.44
CA THR A 407 -2.23 22.37 -20.33
C THR A 407 -2.54 23.24 -19.11
N LEU A 408 -3.53 22.87 -18.31
CA LEU A 408 -3.88 23.53 -17.06
C LEU A 408 -3.30 22.76 -15.85
N PRO A 409 -2.84 23.49 -14.82
CA PRO A 409 -2.59 22.88 -13.51
C PRO A 409 -3.84 22.17 -13.00
N LEU A 410 -3.69 21.01 -12.37
CA LEU A 410 -4.83 20.27 -11.81
C LEU A 410 -5.63 21.12 -10.82
N ALA A 411 -4.96 21.99 -10.05
CA ALA A 411 -5.60 22.92 -9.12
C ALA A 411 -6.57 23.89 -9.83
N GLU A 412 -6.24 24.36 -11.05
CA GLU A 412 -7.14 25.23 -11.82
C GLU A 412 -8.36 24.48 -12.35
N CYS A 413 -8.20 23.26 -12.84
CA CYS A 413 -9.33 22.40 -13.21
C CYS A 413 -10.23 22.13 -12.01
N THR A 414 -9.63 21.72 -10.89
CA THR A 414 -10.34 21.42 -9.64
C THR A 414 -11.06 22.65 -9.10
N LYS A 415 -10.49 23.85 -9.20
CA LYS A 415 -11.15 25.10 -8.76
C LYS A 415 -12.41 25.41 -9.56
N ARG A 416 -12.43 25.08 -10.85
CA ARG A 416 -13.53 25.44 -11.77
C ARG A 416 -14.66 24.42 -11.80
N ILE A 417 -14.45 23.19 -11.37
CA ILE A 417 -15.41 22.09 -11.47
C ILE A 417 -15.78 21.56 -10.08
N ALA A 418 -17.07 21.56 -9.74
CA ALA A 418 -17.62 20.82 -8.61
C ALA A 418 -18.21 19.50 -9.11
N TYR A 419 -17.74 18.38 -8.61
CA TYR A 419 -18.20 17.05 -8.98
C TYR A 419 -18.93 16.41 -7.78
N VAL A 420 -20.19 16.06 -7.96
CA VAL A 420 -21.00 15.29 -7.00
C VAL A 420 -21.13 13.87 -7.54
N SER A 421 -20.46 12.93 -6.89
CA SER A 421 -20.43 11.52 -7.28
C SER A 421 -21.66 10.77 -6.80
N GLN A 422 -21.96 9.65 -7.44
CA GLN A 422 -23.03 8.74 -7.06
C GLN A 422 -22.86 8.16 -5.64
N ASP A 423 -21.63 7.85 -5.22
CA ASP A 423 -21.34 7.15 -3.96
C ASP A 423 -21.54 8.02 -2.70
N ASN A 424 -21.64 9.35 -2.84
CA ASN A 424 -21.86 10.29 -1.74
C ASN A 424 -20.97 10.02 -0.50
N TYR A 425 -19.68 9.74 -0.72
CA TYR A 425 -18.76 9.33 0.33
C TYR A 425 -18.53 10.43 1.38
N LEU A 426 -18.67 10.08 2.65
CA LEU A 426 -18.32 10.92 3.78
C LEU A 426 -17.15 10.33 4.56
N PHE A 427 -16.22 11.20 4.95
CA PHE A 427 -15.12 10.81 5.84
C PHE A 427 -15.62 10.66 7.28
N ASP A 428 -14.92 9.87 8.06
CA ASP A 428 -15.15 9.72 9.50
C ASP A 428 -14.66 10.97 10.26
N LEU A 429 -15.32 12.08 9.94
CA LEU A 429 -15.11 13.41 10.48
C LEU A 429 -16.46 13.99 10.91
N SER A 430 -16.45 15.16 11.56
CA SER A 430 -17.69 15.88 11.86
C SER A 430 -18.45 16.25 10.58
N VAL A 431 -19.76 16.43 10.67
CA VAL A 431 -20.57 16.95 9.56
C VAL A 431 -20.04 18.31 9.11
N MET A 432 -19.64 19.16 10.05
CA MET A 432 -19.02 20.46 9.77
C MET A 432 -17.80 20.33 8.88
N ASP A 433 -16.86 19.43 9.24
CA ASP A 433 -15.61 19.25 8.49
C ASP A 433 -15.84 18.55 7.16
N ASN A 434 -16.79 17.63 7.10
CA ASN A 434 -17.20 17.02 5.85
C ASN A 434 -17.72 18.05 4.84
N ILE A 435 -18.53 19.04 5.26
CA ILE A 435 -18.98 20.12 4.37
C ILE A 435 -17.81 21.07 4.05
N ARG A 436 -16.96 21.40 5.04
CA ARG A 436 -15.79 22.30 4.87
C ARG A 436 -14.77 21.79 3.85
N MET A 437 -14.76 20.49 3.53
CA MET A 437 -13.94 19.95 2.44
C MET A 437 -14.23 20.60 1.09
N GLY A 438 -15.40 21.16 0.88
CA GLY A 438 -15.75 21.92 -0.33
C GLY A 438 -14.85 23.15 -0.54
N ARG A 439 -14.45 23.83 0.53
CA ARG A 439 -13.52 24.97 0.48
C ARG A 439 -12.69 25.02 1.76
N LYS A 440 -11.40 24.68 1.65
CA LYS A 440 -10.46 24.73 2.76
C LYS A 440 -10.38 26.16 3.33
N GLY A 441 -10.51 26.29 4.64
CA GLY A 441 -10.48 27.59 5.33
C GLY A 441 -11.83 28.32 5.40
N ALA A 442 -12.94 27.71 4.94
CA ALA A 442 -14.27 28.28 5.12
C ALA A 442 -14.62 28.36 6.62
N THR A 443 -15.23 29.48 7.00
CA THR A 443 -15.70 29.72 8.37
C THR A 443 -16.92 28.85 8.69
N ASP A 444 -17.21 28.63 9.97
CA ASP A 444 -18.40 27.89 10.41
C ASP A 444 -19.70 28.55 9.89
N ALA A 445 -19.75 29.88 9.84
CA ALA A 445 -20.88 30.61 9.31
C ALA A 445 -21.13 30.32 7.82
N GLU A 446 -20.07 30.21 6.99
CA GLU A 446 -20.17 29.87 5.57
C GLU A 446 -20.63 28.42 5.38
N VAL A 447 -20.12 27.50 6.19
CA VAL A 447 -20.53 26.08 6.18
C VAL A 447 -22.01 25.97 6.54
N ILE A 448 -22.48 26.65 7.60
CA ILE A 448 -23.86 26.66 8.01
C ILE A 448 -24.76 27.30 6.94
N ALA A 449 -24.31 28.38 6.29
CA ALA A 449 -25.02 28.99 5.18
C ALA A 449 -25.22 28.06 3.99
N ALA A 450 -24.16 27.31 3.60
CA ALA A 450 -24.23 26.28 2.56
C ALA A 450 -25.21 25.15 2.95
N ALA A 451 -25.13 24.68 4.19
CA ALA A 451 -26.01 23.64 4.71
C ALA A 451 -27.50 24.08 4.73
N LYS A 452 -27.79 25.34 5.08
CA LYS A 452 -29.15 25.92 5.01
C LYS A 452 -29.68 25.94 3.57
N LYS A 453 -28.86 26.36 2.61
CA LYS A 453 -29.24 26.37 1.19
C LYS A 453 -29.62 25.00 0.65
N CYS A 454 -28.94 23.94 1.15
CA CYS A 454 -29.15 22.56 0.76
C CYS A 454 -30.22 21.80 1.57
N GLY A 455 -30.93 22.46 2.47
CA GLY A 455 -31.88 21.79 3.36
C GLY A 455 -31.24 20.78 4.33
N CYS A 456 -29.94 20.97 4.65
CA CYS A 456 -29.24 20.13 5.61
C CYS A 456 -29.41 20.58 7.05
N HIS A 457 -29.62 21.89 7.28
CA HIS A 457 -29.53 22.50 8.58
C HIS A 457 -30.47 21.87 9.62
N GLU A 458 -31.71 21.62 9.25
CA GLU A 458 -32.74 21.09 10.16
C GLU A 458 -32.42 19.67 10.63
N PHE A 459 -31.99 18.77 9.71
CA PHE A 459 -31.65 17.42 10.15
C PHE A 459 -30.33 17.40 10.93
N ILE A 460 -29.36 18.25 10.57
CA ILE A 460 -28.08 18.34 11.30
C ILE A 460 -28.32 18.76 12.76
N LEU A 461 -29.22 19.72 13.00
CA LEU A 461 -29.55 20.14 14.35
C LEU A 461 -30.27 19.07 15.19
N ARG A 462 -30.88 18.07 14.55
CA ARG A 462 -31.52 16.93 15.23
C ARG A 462 -30.52 15.81 15.58
N LEU A 463 -29.30 15.85 15.03
CA LEU A 463 -28.25 14.91 15.41
C LEU A 463 -27.76 15.20 16.83
N GLU A 464 -27.28 14.17 17.52
CA GLU A 464 -26.87 14.23 18.94
C GLU A 464 -25.93 15.41 19.27
N ASN A 465 -24.94 15.67 18.41
CA ASN A 465 -23.96 16.74 18.56
C ASN A 465 -24.07 17.81 17.45
N GLY A 466 -25.22 17.89 16.75
CA GLY A 466 -25.42 18.83 15.66
C GLY A 466 -24.32 18.74 14.59
N TYR A 467 -23.74 19.86 14.22
CA TYR A 467 -22.65 19.94 13.24
C TYR A 467 -21.36 19.22 13.67
N GLN A 468 -21.17 18.97 14.96
CA GLN A 468 -19.99 18.23 15.48
C GLN A 468 -20.21 16.72 15.52
N THR A 469 -21.37 16.22 15.10
CA THR A 469 -21.64 14.80 15.00
C THR A 469 -20.68 14.16 14.00
N VAL A 470 -19.98 13.09 14.41
CA VAL A 470 -19.09 12.31 13.57
C VAL A 470 -19.89 11.39 12.67
N CYS A 471 -19.63 11.42 11.37
CA CYS A 471 -20.42 10.72 10.35
C CYS A 471 -20.26 9.18 10.38
N GLY A 472 -19.22 8.67 11.05
CA GLY A 472 -18.84 7.25 10.99
C GLY A 472 -18.17 6.85 9.67
N ALA A 473 -17.66 5.63 9.61
CA ALA A 473 -16.99 5.11 8.42
C ALA A 473 -17.93 5.17 7.19
N SER A 474 -17.51 5.85 6.13
CA SER A 474 -18.29 6.10 4.91
C SER A 474 -19.65 6.76 5.16
N GLY A 475 -19.82 7.47 6.29
CA GLY A 475 -21.09 8.10 6.67
C GLY A 475 -22.15 7.14 7.19
N GLY A 476 -21.73 6.02 7.79
CA GLY A 476 -22.63 4.94 8.23
C GLY A 476 -23.67 5.34 9.27
N HIS A 477 -23.52 6.49 9.94
CA HIS A 477 -24.48 7.01 10.91
C HIS A 477 -25.60 7.86 10.27
N LEU A 478 -25.55 8.07 8.94
CA LEU A 478 -26.49 8.93 8.20
C LEU A 478 -27.23 8.12 7.13
N SER A 479 -28.48 8.51 6.87
CA SER A 479 -29.28 7.96 5.76
C SER A 479 -28.67 8.33 4.39
N GLY A 480 -29.06 7.60 3.34
CA GLY A 480 -28.60 7.88 1.97
C GLY A 480 -28.88 9.32 1.52
N GLY A 481 -30.10 9.83 1.77
CA GLY A 481 -30.51 11.19 1.44
C GLY A 481 -29.76 12.26 2.25
N GLU A 482 -29.41 11.99 3.51
CA GLU A 482 -28.60 12.90 4.33
C GLU A 482 -27.16 12.99 3.82
N ARG A 483 -26.54 11.85 3.50
CA ARG A 483 -25.19 11.83 2.87
C ARG A 483 -25.18 12.60 1.56
N GLN A 484 -26.19 12.42 0.72
CA GLN A 484 -26.31 13.12 -0.55
C GLN A 484 -26.43 14.64 -0.36
N ARG A 485 -27.31 15.10 0.55
CA ARG A 485 -27.43 16.53 0.86
C ARG A 485 -26.13 17.14 1.37
N ILE A 486 -25.36 16.43 2.19
CA ILE A 486 -24.02 16.86 2.62
C ILE A 486 -23.06 16.97 1.44
N SER A 487 -23.10 16.03 0.48
CA SER A 487 -22.29 16.10 -0.74
C SER A 487 -22.67 17.29 -1.61
N ILE A 488 -23.95 17.61 -1.72
CA ILE A 488 -24.43 18.83 -2.40
C ILE A 488 -23.97 20.08 -1.64
N ALA A 489 -24.00 20.08 -0.30
CA ALA A 489 -23.51 21.20 0.51
C ALA A 489 -22.00 21.44 0.33
N ARG A 490 -21.19 20.39 0.13
CA ARG A 490 -19.78 20.51 -0.28
C ARG A 490 -19.64 21.26 -1.61
N ALA A 491 -20.43 20.87 -2.62
CA ALA A 491 -20.42 21.51 -3.93
C ALA A 491 -20.92 22.97 -3.86
N MET A 492 -21.93 23.24 -3.03
CA MET A 492 -22.45 24.59 -2.77
C MET A 492 -21.40 25.50 -2.11
N LEU A 493 -20.67 24.97 -1.12
CA LEU A 493 -19.61 25.71 -0.41
C LEU A 493 -18.40 25.98 -1.32
N LYS A 494 -18.09 25.05 -2.23
CA LYS A 494 -17.03 25.19 -3.24
C LYS A 494 -17.31 26.32 -4.20
N ASP A 495 -18.56 26.53 -4.58
CA ASP A 495 -19.06 27.59 -5.46
C ASP A 495 -18.33 27.66 -6.82
N ALA A 496 -18.06 26.48 -7.40
CA ALA A 496 -17.43 26.38 -8.71
C ALA A 496 -18.40 26.78 -9.84
N PRO A 497 -17.89 27.39 -10.95
CA PRO A 497 -18.74 27.82 -12.07
C PRO A 497 -19.28 26.67 -12.93
N ILE A 498 -18.67 25.50 -12.87
CA ILE A 498 -19.11 24.27 -13.56
C ILE A 498 -19.50 23.25 -12.50
N VAL A 499 -20.68 22.66 -12.63
CA VAL A 499 -21.19 21.61 -11.73
C VAL A 499 -21.45 20.35 -12.54
N ILE A 500 -20.92 19.23 -12.07
CA ILE A 500 -21.17 17.90 -12.65
C ILE A 500 -21.88 17.07 -11.58
N LEU A 501 -23.05 16.53 -11.94
CA LEU A 501 -23.87 15.68 -11.09
C LEU A 501 -23.96 14.28 -11.68
N ASP A 502 -23.43 13.27 -10.97
CA ASP A 502 -23.50 11.87 -11.37
C ASP A 502 -24.57 11.17 -10.52
N GLU A 503 -25.75 10.88 -11.09
CA GLU A 503 -26.89 10.20 -10.43
C GLU A 503 -27.33 10.79 -9.08
N ALA A 504 -27.59 12.06 -9.05
CA ALA A 504 -27.88 12.76 -7.79
C ALA A 504 -29.24 12.40 -7.12
N THR A 505 -30.06 11.45 -7.62
CA THR A 505 -31.43 11.21 -7.09
C THR A 505 -31.86 9.74 -6.98
N SER A 506 -30.96 8.77 -7.07
CA SER A 506 -31.32 7.35 -7.28
C SER A 506 -31.84 6.56 -6.07
N TYR A 507 -31.78 7.09 -4.82
CA TYR A 507 -32.12 6.32 -3.60
C TYR A 507 -32.84 7.13 -2.52
N THR A 508 -33.73 8.06 -2.88
CA THR A 508 -34.37 8.93 -1.88
C THR A 508 -35.88 8.77 -1.85
N ASP A 509 -36.46 8.84 -0.65
CA ASP A 509 -37.91 8.92 -0.45
C ASP A 509 -38.47 10.19 -1.12
N PRO A 510 -39.75 10.20 -1.55
CA PRO A 510 -40.35 11.34 -2.27
C PRO A 510 -40.20 12.70 -1.57
N GLU A 511 -40.30 12.75 -0.24
CA GLU A 511 -40.07 13.97 0.54
C GLU A 511 -38.63 14.49 0.47
N ASN A 512 -37.68 13.59 0.58
CA ASN A 512 -36.26 13.92 0.45
C ASN A 512 -35.89 14.31 -0.98
N GLU A 513 -36.53 13.73 -1.98
CA GLU A 513 -36.33 14.07 -3.40
C GLU A 513 -36.66 15.53 -3.68
N ALA A 514 -37.80 16.04 -3.20
CA ALA A 514 -38.18 17.45 -3.38
C ALA A 514 -37.15 18.41 -2.76
N VAL A 515 -36.66 18.10 -1.56
CA VAL A 515 -35.63 18.89 -0.89
C VAL A 515 -34.31 18.87 -1.68
N ILE A 516 -33.90 17.73 -2.18
CA ILE A 516 -32.66 17.56 -2.98
C ILE A 516 -32.80 18.32 -4.30
N GLN A 517 -33.92 18.22 -5.00
CA GLN A 517 -34.20 18.97 -6.24
C GLN A 517 -34.16 20.50 -6.00
N SER A 518 -34.75 20.98 -4.91
CA SER A 518 -34.66 22.40 -4.54
C SER A 518 -33.20 22.81 -4.25
N ALA A 519 -32.42 21.98 -3.58
CA ALA A 519 -31.00 22.24 -3.32
C ALA A 519 -30.19 22.28 -4.60
N LEU A 520 -30.43 21.34 -5.52
CA LEU A 520 -29.77 21.28 -6.82
C LEU A 520 -30.11 22.50 -7.68
N ALA A 521 -31.38 22.91 -7.75
CA ALA A 521 -31.80 24.12 -8.48
C ALA A 521 -31.06 25.37 -7.98
N LYS A 522 -30.86 25.52 -6.65
CA LYS A 522 -30.06 26.60 -6.08
C LYS A 522 -28.55 26.47 -6.39
N LEU A 523 -28.03 25.26 -6.42
CA LEU A 523 -26.60 25.00 -6.70
C LEU A 523 -26.24 25.42 -8.12
N VAL A 524 -27.11 25.14 -9.09
CA VAL A 524 -26.83 25.34 -10.51
C VAL A 524 -27.19 26.72 -11.05
N GLN A 525 -27.85 27.55 -10.27
CA GLN A 525 -28.28 28.87 -10.71
C GLN A 525 -27.11 29.72 -11.23
N GLY A 526 -27.16 30.11 -12.51
CA GLY A 526 -26.13 30.90 -13.19
C GLY A 526 -24.80 30.15 -13.46
N LYS A 527 -24.79 28.82 -13.37
CA LYS A 527 -23.62 27.97 -13.60
C LYS A 527 -23.83 27.05 -14.79
N THR A 528 -22.74 26.54 -15.36
CA THR A 528 -22.79 25.47 -16.36
C THR A 528 -23.04 24.15 -15.63
N LEU A 529 -24.13 23.47 -15.93
CA LEU A 529 -24.49 22.17 -15.34
C LEU A 529 -24.33 21.04 -16.38
N LEU A 530 -23.69 19.96 -15.95
CA LEU A 530 -23.73 18.68 -16.62
C LEU A 530 -24.33 17.64 -15.67
N VAL A 531 -25.50 17.10 -16.00
CA VAL A 531 -26.16 16.07 -15.18
C VAL A 531 -26.19 14.74 -15.92
N ILE A 532 -25.82 13.66 -15.25
CA ILE A 532 -26.11 12.29 -15.72
C ILE A 532 -27.44 11.90 -15.14
N ALA A 533 -28.44 11.79 -16.01
CA ALA A 533 -29.82 11.55 -15.59
C ALA A 533 -30.24 10.10 -15.81
N HIS A 534 -30.82 9.50 -14.78
CA HIS A 534 -31.52 8.22 -14.83
C HIS A 534 -33.05 8.40 -14.92
N ARG A 535 -33.57 9.58 -14.49
CA ARG A 535 -34.97 9.95 -14.61
C ARG A 535 -35.14 11.05 -15.65
N LEU A 536 -35.71 10.71 -16.78
CA LEU A 536 -35.87 11.65 -17.90
C LEU A 536 -36.81 12.84 -17.57
N SER A 537 -37.75 12.65 -16.65
CA SER A 537 -38.66 13.72 -16.20
C SER A 537 -37.96 14.89 -15.51
N THR A 538 -36.79 14.66 -14.89
CA THR A 538 -36.04 15.71 -14.18
C THR A 538 -35.22 16.62 -15.08
N ILE A 539 -35.08 16.26 -16.34
CA ILE A 539 -34.23 16.96 -17.32
C ILE A 539 -35.03 17.43 -18.55
N ALA A 540 -36.37 17.39 -18.46
CA ALA A 540 -37.25 17.78 -19.57
C ALA A 540 -37.00 19.23 -20.05
N ASP A 541 -36.70 20.13 -19.10
CA ASP A 541 -36.40 21.54 -19.34
C ASP A 541 -34.91 21.85 -19.54
N ALA A 542 -34.05 20.83 -19.78
CA ALA A 542 -32.63 21.05 -20.04
C ALA A 542 -32.44 21.79 -21.37
N ASP A 543 -31.48 22.75 -21.37
CA ASP A 543 -31.11 23.50 -22.58
C ASP A 543 -30.59 22.56 -23.68
N GLN A 544 -29.87 21.50 -23.27
CA GLN A 544 -29.35 20.47 -24.19
C GLN A 544 -29.42 19.09 -23.53
N ILE A 545 -30.01 18.14 -24.23
CA ILE A 545 -29.98 16.71 -23.87
C ILE A 545 -29.04 16.01 -24.86
N ILE A 546 -28.10 15.22 -24.34
CA ILE A 546 -27.06 14.51 -25.08
C ILE A 546 -27.32 13.02 -24.92
N VAL A 547 -27.75 12.38 -26.02
CA VAL A 547 -28.02 10.93 -26.03
C VAL A 547 -26.72 10.19 -26.33
N VAL A 548 -26.25 9.41 -25.39
CA VAL A 548 -25.01 8.62 -25.51
C VAL A 548 -25.37 7.14 -25.69
N ASN A 549 -24.87 6.54 -26.74
CA ASN A 549 -25.10 5.13 -27.05
C ASN A 549 -23.79 4.46 -27.48
N HIS A 550 -23.43 3.32 -26.85
CA HIS A 550 -22.23 2.55 -27.20
C HIS A 550 -20.97 3.40 -27.43
N GLY A 551 -20.71 4.36 -26.51
CA GLY A 551 -19.52 5.20 -26.58
C GLY A 551 -19.53 6.29 -27.66
N ASN A 552 -20.68 6.56 -28.30
CA ASN A 552 -20.87 7.62 -29.28
C ASN A 552 -22.00 8.55 -28.85
N ILE A 553 -22.00 9.79 -29.37
CA ILE A 553 -23.16 10.67 -29.29
C ILE A 553 -24.11 10.33 -30.42
N GLU A 554 -25.29 9.83 -30.07
CA GLU A 554 -26.36 9.46 -31.03
C GLU A 554 -27.09 10.71 -31.55
N ALA A 555 -27.47 11.58 -30.60
CA ALA A 555 -28.17 12.82 -30.92
C ALA A 555 -27.97 13.87 -29.80
N THR A 556 -28.15 15.14 -30.15
CA THR A 556 -28.15 16.26 -29.17
C THR A 556 -29.28 17.21 -29.56
N GLY A 557 -29.99 17.77 -28.57
CA GLY A 557 -31.06 18.73 -28.79
C GLY A 557 -31.92 18.94 -27.55
N THR A 558 -33.00 19.70 -27.67
CA THR A 558 -34.02 19.82 -26.65
C THR A 558 -34.88 18.56 -26.58
N GLN A 559 -35.67 18.38 -25.55
CA GLN A 559 -36.61 17.26 -25.41
C GLN A 559 -37.54 17.13 -26.63
N ALA A 560 -38.14 18.25 -27.08
CA ALA A 560 -39.06 18.26 -28.20
C ALA A 560 -38.39 17.82 -29.52
N GLU A 561 -37.16 18.27 -29.75
CA GLU A 561 -36.40 17.88 -30.95
C GLU A 561 -36.03 16.40 -30.92
N LEU A 562 -35.59 15.88 -29.76
CA LEU A 562 -35.19 14.48 -29.62
C LEU A 562 -36.38 13.52 -29.68
N LEU A 563 -37.54 13.90 -29.15
CA LEU A 563 -38.77 13.12 -29.28
C LEU A 563 -39.23 13.05 -30.76
N ALA A 564 -38.90 14.05 -31.58
CA ALA A 564 -39.23 14.05 -33.01
C ALA A 564 -38.21 13.30 -33.88
N SER A 565 -36.90 13.26 -33.47
CA SER A 565 -35.81 12.85 -34.35
C SER A 565 -35.00 11.63 -33.89
N CYS A 566 -35.02 11.27 -32.56
CA CYS A 566 -34.17 10.23 -32.00
C CYS A 566 -35.01 9.02 -31.51
N PRO A 567 -35.05 7.90 -32.23
CA PRO A 567 -35.82 6.72 -31.83
C PRO A 567 -35.38 6.14 -30.47
N LEU A 568 -34.09 6.18 -30.18
CA LEU A 568 -33.57 5.71 -28.88
C LEU A 568 -34.13 6.55 -27.75
N TYR A 569 -34.16 7.88 -27.89
CA TYR A 569 -34.70 8.77 -26.87
C TYR A 569 -36.20 8.57 -26.68
N GLN A 570 -36.95 8.39 -27.79
CA GLN A 570 -38.38 8.07 -27.75
C GLN A 570 -38.65 6.80 -26.94
N THR A 571 -37.95 5.70 -27.27
CA THR A 571 -38.09 4.43 -26.55
C THR A 571 -37.79 4.57 -25.04
N MET A 572 -36.73 5.32 -24.68
CA MET A 572 -36.38 5.58 -23.30
C MET A 572 -37.43 6.42 -22.58
N TRP A 573 -38.00 7.40 -23.27
CA TRP A 573 -39.06 8.26 -22.72
C TRP A 573 -40.36 7.49 -22.51
N GLU A 574 -40.80 6.70 -23.47
CA GLU A 574 -41.98 5.84 -23.37
C GLU A 574 -41.86 4.82 -22.25
N ALA A 575 -40.70 4.18 -22.11
CA ALA A 575 -40.45 3.27 -21.00
C ALA A 575 -40.49 4.00 -19.62
N HIS A 576 -40.08 5.26 -19.59
CA HIS A 576 -40.14 6.05 -18.37
C HIS A 576 -41.58 6.45 -17.97
N ILE A 577 -42.41 6.79 -18.94
CA ILE A 577 -43.83 7.13 -18.72
C ILE A 577 -44.62 5.89 -18.30
N SER A 578 -44.45 4.75 -18.96
CA SER A 578 -45.17 3.52 -18.65
C SER A 578 -44.95 3.07 -17.18
N VAL A 579 -43.71 3.18 -16.71
CA VAL A 579 -43.39 2.88 -15.28
C VAL A 579 -44.07 3.85 -14.31
N LYS A 580 -44.31 5.11 -14.72
CA LYS A 580 -44.97 6.09 -13.88
C LYS A 580 -46.46 5.87 -13.77
N ASP A 581 -47.09 5.52 -14.90
CA ASP A 581 -48.53 5.23 -14.97
C ASP A 581 -48.89 3.92 -14.21
N ASP A 582 -48.04 2.90 -14.24
CA ASP A 582 -48.21 1.65 -13.46
C ASP A 582 -47.99 1.88 -11.95
N GLY A 583 -47.20 2.86 -11.54
CA GLY A 583 -46.94 3.22 -10.14
C GLY A 583 -48.03 4.10 -9.48
N GLU A 584 -48.90 4.76 -10.23
CA GLU A 584 -50.04 5.52 -9.73
C GLU A 584 -51.33 4.67 -9.57
N VAL A 585 -51.31 3.43 -10.02
CA VAL A 585 -52.45 2.46 -9.96
C VAL A 585 -52.29 1.41 -8.86
N ALA A 586 -51.18 1.41 -8.10
CA ALA A 586 -50.90 0.50 -6.97
C ALA A 586 -50.91 1.27 -5.61
#